data_61aae34e6e090ab1cd95b786581bb8b2
#
_entry.id   61aae34e6e090ab1cd95b786581bb8b2
#
_cell.length_a   1.000
_cell.length_b   1.000
_cell.length_c   1.000
_cell.angle_alpha   90.00
_cell.angle_beta   90.00
_cell.angle_gamma   90.00
#
_symmetry.space_group_name_H-M   'P 1'
#
loop_
_entity.id
_entity.type
_entity.pdbx_description
1 polymer ?
#
loop_
_entity_poly.entity_id
_entity_poly.type
_entity_poly.pdbx_seq_one_letter_code
_entity_poly.pdbx_strand_id
1 'polypeptide(L)'
;MHAMVEEAQKADIPFDYVLFDTGFSSPAQLVALKEIGADVIAMIKKNSTKYEWSDPSTGEKILLNVKEIYSRNKKRRGRSKYLLSVDVTVSDKDGKSIPAKLVYARNHSNRKDWVCFVCTDTDLDEETIIRTYVIRWKTELYFRMAKSHLKLRTECHSTSYDAITAHMVIVAIRYMILAVERFNNTDSRSIEELFYGIQREVINDMIDCAIILVLDAMLASVKQYFNATDTQISEMVCVFINNLPDAWKNRFQMPEAA
;
A
#
# COMPACT_ATOMS: atom_id res chain seq x y z
N MET A 1 7.28 17.84 1.77
CA MET A 1 7.51 16.94 0.61
C MET A 1 8.97 16.98 0.18
N HIS A 2 9.49 18.12 -0.25
CA HIS A 2 10.90 18.28 -0.67
C HIS A 2 11.87 17.66 0.35
N ALA A 3 11.84 18.08 1.62
CA ALA A 3 12.69 17.53 2.67
C ALA A 3 12.58 16.01 2.84
N MET A 4 11.41 15.42 2.65
CA MET A 4 11.23 13.96 2.71
C MET A 4 11.93 13.24 1.55
N VAL A 5 11.92 13.83 0.35
CA VAL A 5 12.61 13.26 -0.82
C VAL A 5 14.12 13.38 -0.65
N GLU A 6 14.61 14.52 -0.15
CA GLU A 6 16.04 14.68 0.19
C GLU A 6 16.50 13.69 1.25
N GLU A 7 15.69 13.45 2.29
CA GLU A 7 15.99 12.44 3.31
C GLU A 7 16.05 11.03 2.73
N ALA A 8 15.12 10.70 1.82
CA ALA A 8 15.12 9.40 1.13
C ALA A 8 16.41 9.24 0.28
N GLN A 9 16.82 10.30 -0.45
CA GLN A 9 18.06 10.29 -1.22
C GLN A 9 19.30 10.15 -0.32
N LYS A 10 19.35 10.87 0.82
CA LYS A 10 20.44 10.74 1.81
C LYS A 10 20.50 9.36 2.45
N ALA A 11 19.38 8.66 2.53
CA ALA A 11 19.28 7.30 3.06
C ALA A 11 19.50 6.23 1.98
N ASP A 12 19.94 6.59 0.78
CA ASP A 12 20.15 5.71 -0.38
C ASP A 12 18.93 4.84 -0.70
N ILE A 13 17.73 5.37 -0.48
CA ILE A 13 16.48 4.66 -0.87
C ILE A 13 16.30 4.80 -2.38
N PRO A 14 16.36 3.71 -3.16
CA PRO A 14 16.22 3.79 -4.61
C PRO A 14 14.77 4.10 -5.01
N PHE A 15 14.59 5.06 -5.87
CA PHE A 15 13.31 5.37 -6.52
C PHE A 15 13.54 6.01 -7.88
N ASP A 16 12.65 5.75 -8.83
CA ASP A 16 12.69 6.34 -10.17
C ASP A 16 11.83 7.61 -10.24
N TYR A 17 10.67 7.59 -9.60
CA TYR A 17 9.70 8.69 -9.66
C TYR A 17 9.07 8.97 -8.30
N VAL A 18 8.80 10.25 -8.03
CA VAL A 18 7.99 10.69 -6.89
C VAL A 18 6.54 10.83 -7.34
N LEU A 19 5.62 10.11 -6.67
CA LEU A 19 4.19 10.09 -7.02
C LEU A 19 3.38 10.81 -5.96
N PHE A 20 2.57 11.78 -6.37
CA PHE A 20 1.65 12.42 -5.43
C PHE A 20 0.33 12.87 -6.10
N ASP A 21 -0.64 13.15 -5.26
CA ASP A 21 -1.96 13.59 -5.69
C ASP A 21 -2.01 15.09 -6.02
N THR A 22 -3.21 15.56 -6.33
CA THR A 22 -3.46 16.96 -6.66
C THR A 22 -3.12 17.94 -5.53
N GLY A 23 -2.92 17.49 -4.29
CA GLY A 23 -2.63 18.35 -3.14
C GLY A 23 -1.23 18.95 -3.20
N PHE A 24 -0.30 18.27 -3.83
CA PHE A 24 1.12 18.64 -3.86
C PHE A 24 1.65 19.00 -5.27
N SER A 25 0.78 19.06 -6.28
CA SER A 25 1.14 19.31 -7.68
C SER A 25 1.27 20.80 -8.04
N SER A 26 1.74 21.64 -7.13
CA SER A 26 2.00 23.06 -7.43
C SER A 26 3.27 23.21 -8.30
N PRO A 27 3.33 24.23 -9.19
CA PRO A 27 4.52 24.50 -9.99
C PRO A 27 5.82 24.60 -9.17
N ALA A 28 5.79 25.33 -8.06
CA ALA A 28 6.93 25.48 -7.18
C ALA A 28 7.44 24.12 -6.62
N GLN A 29 6.52 23.20 -6.30
CA GLN A 29 6.89 21.87 -5.82
C GLN A 29 7.51 21.01 -6.92
N LEU A 30 6.97 21.11 -8.15
CA LEU A 30 7.52 20.36 -9.31
C LEU A 30 8.93 20.84 -9.65
N VAL A 31 9.15 22.17 -9.68
CA VAL A 31 10.46 22.78 -9.93
C VAL A 31 11.45 22.37 -8.83
N ALA A 32 11.08 22.52 -7.56
CA ALA A 32 11.96 22.20 -6.44
C ALA A 32 12.39 20.72 -6.43
N LEU A 33 11.50 19.78 -6.76
CA LEU A 33 11.85 18.37 -6.80
C LEU A 33 12.76 18.04 -8.00
N LYS A 34 12.52 18.65 -9.15
CA LYS A 34 13.39 18.48 -10.32
C LYS A 34 14.78 19.03 -10.08
N GLU A 35 14.94 20.13 -9.32
CA GLU A 35 16.25 20.72 -8.96
C GLU A 35 17.11 19.78 -8.11
N ILE A 36 16.51 18.95 -7.27
CA ILE A 36 17.22 17.90 -6.51
C ILE A 36 17.37 16.58 -7.28
N GLY A 37 17.08 16.60 -8.59
CA GLY A 37 17.24 15.43 -9.46
C GLY A 37 16.12 14.37 -9.35
N ALA A 38 14.99 14.69 -8.72
CA ALA A 38 13.87 13.78 -8.58
C ALA A 38 12.81 14.04 -9.65
N ASP A 39 12.50 13.03 -10.45
CA ASP A 39 11.41 13.10 -11.40
C ASP A 39 10.05 12.83 -10.75
N VAL A 40 9.04 13.53 -11.23
CA VAL A 40 7.72 13.56 -10.64
C VAL A 40 6.65 13.12 -11.64
N ILE A 41 5.73 12.27 -11.17
CA ILE A 41 4.46 12.03 -11.86
C ILE A 41 3.31 12.37 -10.88
N ALA A 42 2.51 13.37 -11.21
CA ALA A 42 1.45 13.83 -10.33
C ALA A 42 0.14 14.12 -11.08
N MET A 43 -0.99 14.02 -10.38
CA MET A 43 -2.27 14.48 -10.91
C MET A 43 -2.42 15.99 -10.68
N ILE A 44 -2.89 16.71 -11.69
CA ILE A 44 -3.10 18.17 -11.62
C ILE A 44 -4.57 18.50 -11.36
N LYS A 45 -4.80 19.51 -10.52
CA LYS A 45 -6.13 20.12 -10.35
C LYS A 45 -6.53 20.93 -11.59
N LYS A 46 -7.81 20.89 -11.92
CA LYS A 46 -8.43 21.72 -12.97
C LYS A 46 -8.69 23.16 -12.46
N ASN A 47 -7.65 23.84 -12.01
CA ASN A 47 -7.69 25.18 -11.44
C ASN A 47 -7.16 26.24 -12.45
N SER A 48 -6.84 27.42 -11.97
CA SER A 48 -6.32 28.56 -12.75
C SER A 48 -4.80 28.54 -12.94
N THR A 49 -4.08 27.54 -12.43
CA THR A 49 -2.63 27.40 -12.63
C THR A 49 -2.32 27.36 -14.13
N LYS A 50 -1.39 28.19 -14.57
CA LYS A 50 -1.00 28.32 -15.98
C LYS A 50 0.32 27.63 -16.25
N TYR A 51 0.43 27.10 -17.45
CA TYR A 51 1.60 26.42 -18.01
C TYR A 51 1.93 27.11 -19.33
N GLU A 52 3.20 27.30 -19.66
CA GLU A 52 3.61 27.82 -20.94
C GLU A 52 3.48 26.69 -21.99
N TRP A 53 2.60 26.88 -22.92
CA TRP A 53 2.32 25.94 -24.01
C TRP A 53 2.64 26.61 -25.34
N SER A 54 3.33 25.89 -26.24
CA SER A 54 3.62 26.36 -27.58
C SER A 54 2.54 25.88 -28.55
N ASP A 55 1.93 26.83 -29.26
CA ASP A 55 0.92 26.50 -30.28
C ASP A 55 1.60 25.78 -31.45
N PRO A 56 1.20 24.54 -31.79
CA PRO A 56 1.81 23.78 -32.87
C PRO A 56 1.66 24.44 -34.26
N SER A 57 0.69 25.37 -34.42
CA SER A 57 0.40 26.02 -35.69
C SER A 57 1.22 27.29 -35.90
N THR A 58 1.44 28.06 -34.83
CA THR A 58 2.10 29.37 -34.90
C THR A 58 3.48 29.39 -34.25
N GLY A 59 3.79 28.42 -33.40
CA GLY A 59 4.99 28.40 -32.57
C GLY A 59 4.96 29.41 -31.43
N GLU A 60 3.85 30.13 -31.23
CA GLU A 60 3.70 31.11 -30.18
C GLU A 60 3.58 30.47 -28.81
N LYS A 61 4.30 31.02 -27.82
CA LYS A 61 4.24 30.57 -26.44
C LYS A 61 3.14 31.30 -25.68
N ILE A 62 2.19 30.56 -25.18
CA ILE A 62 1.00 31.11 -24.52
C ILE A 62 0.83 30.47 -23.13
N LEU A 63 0.52 31.30 -22.13
CA LEU A 63 0.21 30.83 -20.77
C LEU A 63 -1.24 30.39 -20.65
N LEU A 64 -1.48 29.09 -20.57
CA LEU A 64 -2.80 28.47 -20.54
C LEU A 64 -2.95 27.53 -19.34
N ASN A 65 -4.15 27.46 -18.80
CA ASN A 65 -4.48 26.44 -17.82
C ASN A 65 -4.80 25.09 -18.50
N VAL A 66 -4.86 24.01 -17.70
CA VAL A 66 -5.07 22.66 -18.23
C VAL A 66 -6.38 22.49 -19.00
N LYS A 67 -7.43 23.27 -18.70
CA LYS A 67 -8.72 23.21 -19.42
C LYS A 67 -8.60 23.89 -20.79
N GLU A 68 -7.90 25.02 -20.85
CA GLU A 68 -7.66 25.77 -22.08
C GLU A 68 -6.77 24.97 -23.04
N ILE A 69 -5.69 24.36 -22.53
CA ILE A 69 -4.83 23.45 -23.30
C ILE A 69 -5.66 22.28 -23.85
N TYR A 70 -6.49 21.64 -22.99
CA TYR A 70 -7.35 20.56 -23.44
C TYR A 70 -8.34 21.00 -24.52
N SER A 71 -8.95 22.17 -24.41
CA SER A 71 -9.94 22.64 -25.38
C SER A 71 -9.32 22.95 -26.75
N ARG A 72 -8.12 23.51 -26.80
CA ARG A 72 -7.43 23.91 -28.03
C ARG A 72 -6.85 22.74 -28.83
N ASN A 73 -6.53 21.65 -28.18
CA ASN A 73 -5.86 20.51 -28.84
C ASN A 73 -6.86 19.43 -29.28
N LYS A 74 -6.52 18.75 -30.42
CA LYS A 74 -7.30 17.64 -30.94
C LYS A 74 -7.10 16.40 -30.04
N LYS A 75 -8.21 15.77 -29.63
CA LYS A 75 -8.21 14.58 -28.77
C LYS A 75 -8.14 13.31 -29.58
N ARG A 76 -7.44 12.29 -29.06
CA ARG A 76 -7.50 10.94 -29.60
C ARG A 76 -8.90 10.35 -29.45
N ARG A 77 -9.35 9.61 -30.46
CA ARG A 77 -10.65 8.92 -30.48
C ARG A 77 -10.48 7.42 -30.26
N GLY A 78 -11.60 6.75 -29.96
CA GLY A 78 -11.63 5.30 -29.83
C GLY A 78 -11.18 4.79 -28.46
N ARG A 79 -10.49 3.65 -28.42
CA ARG A 79 -10.08 2.94 -27.19
C ARG A 79 -8.71 3.38 -26.65
N SER A 80 -8.19 4.52 -27.08
CA SER A 80 -6.89 5.01 -26.56
C SER A 80 -6.93 5.16 -25.04
N LYS A 81 -5.84 4.76 -24.38
CA LYS A 81 -5.67 4.87 -22.93
C LYS A 81 -5.57 6.35 -22.49
N TYR A 82 -5.01 7.21 -23.35
CA TYR A 82 -4.97 8.64 -23.12
C TYR A 82 -5.67 9.43 -24.23
N LEU A 83 -6.11 10.64 -23.92
CA LEU A 83 -6.88 11.51 -24.82
C LEU A 83 -5.99 12.51 -25.54
N LEU A 84 -4.98 13.00 -24.87
CA LEU A 84 -4.09 14.07 -25.32
C LEU A 84 -2.79 14.00 -24.55
N SER A 85 -1.68 14.28 -25.20
CA SER A 85 -0.37 14.52 -24.59
C SER A 85 0.22 15.79 -25.18
N VAL A 86 0.77 16.67 -24.35
CA VAL A 86 1.37 17.95 -24.74
C VAL A 86 2.56 18.27 -23.85
N ASP A 87 3.63 18.75 -24.47
CA ASP A 87 4.76 19.30 -23.76
C ASP A 87 4.48 20.75 -23.35
N VAL A 88 4.89 21.10 -22.14
CA VAL A 88 4.71 22.42 -21.56
C VAL A 88 5.94 22.80 -20.74
N THR A 89 6.07 24.11 -20.47
CA THR A 89 7.03 24.60 -19.47
C THR A 89 6.26 24.95 -18.19
N VAL A 90 6.73 24.42 -17.08
CA VAL A 90 6.22 24.72 -15.73
C VAL A 90 7.15 25.74 -15.10
N SER A 91 6.62 26.88 -14.67
CA SER A 91 7.41 27.93 -14.01
C SER A 91 6.89 28.16 -12.60
N ASP A 92 7.82 28.38 -11.68
CA ASP A 92 7.50 28.82 -10.31
C ASP A 92 7.35 30.35 -10.22
N LYS A 93 7.16 30.85 -9.01
CA LYS A 93 7.02 32.29 -8.77
C LYS A 93 8.33 33.07 -8.88
N ASP A 94 9.45 32.39 -8.74
CA ASP A 94 10.81 32.96 -8.77
C ASP A 94 11.38 32.97 -10.19
N GLY A 95 10.59 32.54 -11.19
CA GLY A 95 10.97 32.52 -12.60
C GLY A 95 11.78 31.30 -13.03
N LYS A 96 12.02 30.35 -12.13
CA LYS A 96 12.63 29.08 -12.51
C LYS A 96 11.63 28.24 -13.28
N SER A 97 12.08 27.56 -14.32
CA SER A 97 11.22 26.80 -15.20
C SER A 97 11.83 25.47 -15.58
N ILE A 98 10.97 24.46 -15.73
CA ILE A 98 11.33 23.11 -16.12
C ILE A 98 10.41 22.63 -17.26
N PRO A 99 10.91 21.79 -18.17
CA PRO A 99 10.06 21.10 -19.12
C PRO A 99 9.20 20.07 -18.41
N ALA A 100 8.00 19.84 -18.89
CA ALA A 100 7.11 18.81 -18.40
C ALA A 100 6.14 18.35 -19.50
N LYS A 101 5.64 17.15 -19.36
CA LYS A 101 4.61 16.57 -20.23
C LYS A 101 3.28 16.49 -19.49
N LEU A 102 2.22 17.02 -20.12
CA LEU A 102 0.84 16.88 -19.63
C LEU A 102 0.14 15.74 -20.36
N VAL A 103 -0.34 14.76 -19.63
CA VAL A 103 -1.08 13.61 -20.18
C VAL A 103 -2.51 13.64 -19.69
N TYR A 104 -3.46 13.69 -20.59
CA TYR A 104 -4.89 13.71 -20.31
C TYR A 104 -5.47 12.32 -20.53
N ALA A 105 -6.07 11.74 -19.50
CA ALA A 105 -6.71 10.44 -19.54
C ALA A 105 -8.21 10.53 -19.21
N ARG A 106 -8.97 9.50 -19.61
CA ARG A 106 -10.38 9.40 -19.21
C ARG A 106 -10.47 9.15 -17.71
N ASN A 107 -11.38 9.87 -17.05
CA ASN A 107 -11.65 9.59 -15.64
C ASN A 107 -12.33 8.21 -15.52
N HIS A 108 -11.77 7.35 -14.69
CA HIS A 108 -12.29 6.00 -14.48
C HIS A 108 -13.70 6.00 -13.88
N SER A 109 -13.94 6.90 -12.92
CA SER A 109 -15.23 6.99 -12.22
C SER A 109 -16.31 7.75 -13.02
N ASN A 110 -15.90 8.62 -13.94
CA ASN A 110 -16.81 9.38 -14.80
C ASN A 110 -16.23 9.49 -16.21
N ARG A 111 -16.64 8.60 -17.12
CA ARG A 111 -16.12 8.52 -18.49
C ARG A 111 -16.39 9.76 -19.35
N LYS A 112 -17.29 10.65 -18.93
CA LYS A 112 -17.54 11.95 -19.59
C LYS A 112 -16.52 13.01 -19.18
N ASP A 113 -15.77 12.77 -18.12
CA ASP A 113 -14.75 13.66 -17.57
C ASP A 113 -13.34 13.12 -17.85
N TRP A 114 -12.34 13.96 -17.63
CA TRP A 114 -10.93 13.63 -17.82
C TRP A 114 -10.11 14.02 -16.59
N VAL A 115 -8.96 13.40 -16.44
CA VAL A 115 -7.91 13.76 -15.47
C VAL A 115 -6.67 14.15 -16.23
N CYS A 116 -5.83 14.98 -15.63
CA CYS A 116 -4.57 15.42 -16.20
C CYS A 116 -3.42 15.03 -15.27
N PHE A 117 -2.42 14.39 -15.82
CA PHE A 117 -1.17 14.09 -15.15
C PHE A 117 -0.07 15.00 -15.68
N VAL A 118 0.86 15.38 -14.81
CA VAL A 118 2.12 16.02 -15.18
C VAL A 118 3.26 15.03 -14.93
N CYS A 119 4.19 14.97 -15.86
CA CYS A 119 5.45 14.24 -15.72
C CYS A 119 6.61 15.20 -16.02
N THR A 120 7.62 15.24 -15.14
CA THR A 120 8.83 16.06 -15.35
C THR A 120 9.89 15.34 -16.17
N ASP A 121 9.74 14.04 -16.37
CA ASP A 121 10.48 13.27 -17.37
C ASP A 121 9.68 13.29 -18.69
N THR A 122 10.14 14.09 -19.64
CA THR A 122 9.49 14.29 -20.94
C THR A 122 9.70 13.13 -21.91
N ASP A 123 10.68 12.26 -21.64
CA ASP A 123 11.01 11.13 -22.51
C ASP A 123 10.11 9.93 -22.24
N LEU A 124 9.47 9.90 -21.06
CA LEU A 124 8.58 8.80 -20.68
C LEU A 124 7.31 8.79 -21.53
N ASP A 125 6.91 7.60 -21.99
CA ASP A 125 5.68 7.42 -22.78
C ASP A 125 4.41 7.57 -21.92
N GLU A 126 3.32 7.98 -22.53
CA GLU A 126 2.06 8.32 -21.86
C GLU A 126 1.40 7.15 -21.15
N GLU A 127 1.52 5.93 -21.70
CA GLU A 127 0.95 4.73 -21.09
C GLU A 127 1.72 4.36 -19.83
N THR A 128 3.04 4.49 -19.86
CA THR A 128 3.91 4.28 -18.69
C THR A 128 3.64 5.33 -17.62
N ILE A 129 3.47 6.61 -17.97
CA ILE A 129 3.10 7.67 -17.03
C ILE A 129 1.80 7.30 -16.28
N ILE A 130 0.76 6.91 -17.02
CA ILE A 130 -0.52 6.53 -16.42
C ILE A 130 -0.37 5.28 -15.54
N ARG A 131 0.32 4.25 -16.01
CA ARG A 131 0.54 2.99 -15.28
C ARG A 131 1.33 3.21 -14.00
N THR A 132 2.40 3.99 -14.07
CA THR A 132 3.23 4.32 -12.91
C THR A 132 2.44 5.13 -11.88
N TYR A 133 1.66 6.12 -12.31
CA TYR A 133 0.81 6.89 -11.40
C TYR A 133 -0.21 6.01 -10.64
N VAL A 134 -0.77 4.99 -11.28
CA VAL A 134 -1.74 4.08 -10.63
C VAL A 134 -1.11 3.35 -9.44
N ILE A 135 0.23 3.14 -9.43
CA ILE A 135 0.94 2.53 -8.29
C ILE A 135 0.73 3.33 -7.00
N ARG A 136 0.55 4.65 -7.07
CA ARG A 136 0.22 5.50 -5.91
C ARG A 136 -0.97 4.97 -5.10
N TRP A 137 -1.94 4.32 -5.76
CA TRP A 137 -3.09 3.71 -5.08
C TRP A 137 -2.72 2.65 -4.04
N LYS A 138 -1.55 2.03 -4.15
CA LYS A 138 -1.04 1.07 -3.16
C LYS A 138 -0.88 1.71 -1.78
N THR A 139 -0.55 3.01 -1.72
CA THR A 139 -0.48 3.77 -0.45
C THR A 139 -1.85 3.87 0.23
N GLU A 140 -2.92 4.05 -0.55
CA GLU A 140 -4.29 4.10 0.00
C GLU A 140 -4.73 2.72 0.50
N LEU A 141 -4.34 1.65 -0.20
CA LEU A 141 -4.57 0.27 0.25
C LEU A 141 -3.83 -0.02 1.56
N TYR A 142 -2.55 0.41 1.67
CA TYR A 142 -1.80 0.32 2.92
C TYR A 142 -2.52 1.00 4.07
N PHE A 143 -2.90 2.28 3.92
CA PHE A 143 -3.59 3.01 4.98
C PHE A 143 -4.95 2.40 5.33
N ARG A 144 -5.68 1.87 4.37
CA ARG A 144 -6.92 1.15 4.62
C ARG A 144 -6.65 -0.08 5.49
N MET A 145 -5.70 -0.91 5.09
CA MET A 145 -5.31 -2.11 5.83
C MET A 145 -4.81 -1.76 7.24
N ALA A 146 -3.93 -0.78 7.34
CA ALA A 146 -3.38 -0.32 8.61
C ALA A 146 -4.46 0.15 9.60
N LYS A 147 -5.44 0.91 9.11
CA LYS A 147 -6.54 1.44 9.94
C LYS A 147 -7.57 0.38 10.32
N SER A 148 -7.92 -0.52 9.39
CA SER A 148 -9.01 -1.48 9.57
C SER A 148 -8.56 -2.76 10.30
N HIS A 149 -7.35 -3.24 10.04
CA HIS A 149 -6.90 -4.56 10.49
C HIS A 149 -5.67 -4.50 11.38
N LEU A 150 -4.68 -3.65 11.09
CA LEU A 150 -3.43 -3.58 11.83
C LEU A 150 -3.46 -2.64 13.04
N LYS A 151 -4.64 -2.19 13.44
CA LYS A 151 -4.86 -1.43 14.67
C LYS A 151 -4.18 -0.05 14.76
N LEU A 152 -3.88 0.58 13.59
CA LEU A 152 -3.23 1.91 13.56
C LEU A 152 -3.95 2.97 14.42
N ARG A 153 -5.29 2.86 14.55
CA ARG A 153 -6.12 3.86 15.27
C ARG A 153 -6.50 3.45 16.68
N THR A 154 -6.34 2.19 17.07
CA THR A 154 -7.00 1.63 18.25
C THR A 154 -6.07 1.07 19.30
N GLU A 155 -4.80 0.81 19.00
CA GLU A 155 -3.85 0.26 19.98
C GLU A 155 -3.01 1.34 20.69
N CYS A 156 -2.78 2.50 20.05
CA CYS A 156 -2.00 3.57 20.68
C CYS A 156 -2.92 4.58 21.35
N HIS A 157 -2.86 4.66 22.66
CA HIS A 157 -3.59 5.64 23.49
C HIS A 157 -2.68 6.76 24.01
N SER A 158 -1.40 6.77 23.64
CA SER A 158 -0.45 7.79 24.05
C SER A 158 -0.61 9.08 23.25
N THR A 159 -0.32 10.21 23.91
CA THR A 159 -0.18 11.52 23.27
C THR A 159 1.28 11.90 23.01
N SER A 160 2.24 11.06 23.42
CA SER A 160 3.67 11.26 23.17
C SER A 160 3.98 11.05 21.70
N TYR A 161 4.75 11.98 21.11
CA TYR A 161 5.22 11.88 19.74
C TYR A 161 6.01 10.59 19.48
N ASP A 162 6.91 10.24 20.40
CA ASP A 162 7.76 9.05 20.26
C ASP A 162 6.93 7.76 20.30
N ALA A 163 5.94 7.68 21.22
CA ALA A 163 5.07 6.53 21.31
C ALA A 163 4.19 6.37 20.05
N ILE A 164 3.66 7.47 19.52
CA ILE A 164 2.87 7.46 18.27
C ILE A 164 3.75 7.03 17.11
N THR A 165 4.96 7.56 17.01
CA THR A 165 5.92 7.22 15.94
C THR A 165 6.31 5.74 16.02
N ALA A 166 6.65 5.24 17.19
CA ALA A 166 6.95 3.83 17.40
C ALA A 166 5.79 2.92 17.02
N HIS A 167 4.56 3.29 17.40
CA HIS A 167 3.36 2.55 16.98
C HIS A 167 3.17 2.53 15.47
N MET A 168 3.35 3.66 14.79
CA MET A 168 3.25 3.74 13.33
C MET A 168 4.28 2.82 12.65
N VAL A 169 5.50 2.77 13.16
CA VAL A 169 6.57 1.88 12.67
C VAL A 169 6.19 0.42 12.87
N ILE A 170 5.67 0.04 14.04
CA ILE A 170 5.20 -1.34 14.31
C ILE A 170 4.10 -1.75 13.35
N VAL A 171 3.14 -0.86 13.08
CA VAL A 171 2.06 -1.14 12.11
C VAL A 171 2.62 -1.30 10.69
N ALA A 172 3.60 -0.48 10.30
CA ALA A 172 4.27 -0.62 9.01
C ALA A 172 5.02 -1.95 8.89
N ILE A 173 5.72 -2.39 9.95
CA ILE A 173 6.40 -3.69 9.99
C ILE A 173 5.40 -4.84 9.86
N ARG A 174 4.27 -4.79 10.59
CA ARG A 174 3.19 -5.80 10.45
C ARG A 174 2.72 -5.93 8.99
N TYR A 175 2.52 -4.79 8.33
CA TYR A 175 2.13 -4.78 6.91
C TYR A 175 3.21 -5.37 6.00
N MET A 176 4.48 -5.01 6.23
CA MET A 176 5.60 -5.53 5.45
C MET A 176 5.74 -7.05 5.57
N ILE A 177 5.57 -7.61 6.77
CA ILE A 177 5.59 -9.07 6.98
C ILE A 177 4.52 -9.74 6.12
N LEU A 178 3.27 -9.25 6.15
CA LEU A 178 2.19 -9.79 5.32
C LEU A 178 2.46 -9.65 3.82
N ALA A 179 3.06 -8.53 3.41
CA ALA A 179 3.41 -8.29 2.01
C ALA A 179 4.52 -9.23 1.52
N VAL A 180 5.54 -9.47 2.35
CA VAL A 180 6.64 -10.40 2.05
C VAL A 180 6.13 -11.84 2.00
N GLU A 181 5.29 -12.24 2.96
CA GLU A 181 4.68 -13.57 3.01
C GLU A 181 3.88 -13.85 1.74
N ARG A 182 3.05 -12.89 1.33
CA ARG A 182 2.30 -12.99 0.08
C ARG A 182 3.20 -13.11 -1.15
N PHE A 183 4.30 -12.35 -1.17
CA PHE A 183 5.23 -12.34 -2.30
C PHE A 183 6.00 -13.66 -2.43
N ASN A 184 6.55 -14.16 -1.31
CA ASN A 184 7.37 -15.36 -1.30
C ASN A 184 6.58 -16.64 -1.64
N ASN A 185 5.33 -16.71 -1.18
CA ASN A 185 4.49 -17.89 -1.39
C ASN A 185 3.67 -17.83 -2.69
N THR A 186 3.87 -16.79 -3.54
CA THR A 186 3.03 -16.55 -4.73
C THR A 186 1.53 -16.66 -4.42
N ASP A 187 1.13 -16.26 -3.23
CA ASP A 187 -0.21 -16.41 -2.70
C ASP A 187 -1.18 -15.49 -3.46
N SER A 188 -2.22 -16.09 -4.04
CA SER A 188 -3.22 -15.35 -4.80
C SER A 188 -4.20 -14.56 -3.92
N ARG A 189 -4.22 -14.84 -2.59
CA ARG A 189 -5.08 -14.14 -1.63
C ARG A 189 -4.72 -12.66 -1.54
N SER A 190 -5.68 -11.83 -1.22
CA SER A 190 -5.44 -10.44 -0.83
C SER A 190 -4.68 -10.39 0.52
N ILE A 191 -4.01 -9.27 0.82
CA ILE A 191 -3.34 -9.08 2.12
C ILE A 191 -4.35 -9.20 3.27
N GLU A 192 -5.60 -8.78 3.06
CA GLU A 192 -6.70 -8.89 4.02
C GLU A 192 -7.06 -10.35 4.30
N GLU A 193 -7.24 -11.16 3.26
CA GLU A 193 -7.52 -12.60 3.39
C GLU A 193 -6.38 -13.35 4.05
N LEU A 194 -5.13 -12.98 3.73
CA LEU A 194 -3.94 -13.53 4.37
C LEU A 194 -3.91 -13.18 5.86
N PHE A 195 -4.19 -11.92 6.22
CA PHE A 195 -4.27 -11.48 7.61
C PHE A 195 -5.28 -12.31 8.43
N TYR A 196 -6.50 -12.48 7.91
CA TYR A 196 -7.51 -13.29 8.59
C TYR A 196 -7.17 -14.77 8.62
N GLY A 197 -6.50 -15.29 7.58
CA GLY A 197 -5.99 -16.66 7.57
C GLY A 197 -5.00 -16.89 8.70
N ILE A 198 -3.93 -16.10 8.77
CA ILE A 198 -2.89 -16.18 9.82
C ILE A 198 -3.51 -15.96 11.21
N GLN A 199 -4.38 -14.96 11.36
CA GLN A 199 -5.06 -14.73 12.65
C GLN A 199 -5.84 -15.96 13.12
N ARG A 200 -6.54 -16.65 12.22
CA ARG A 200 -7.30 -17.86 12.53
C ARG A 200 -6.37 -19.01 12.91
N GLU A 201 -5.27 -19.19 12.19
CA GLU A 201 -4.25 -20.20 12.51
C GLU A 201 -3.67 -19.96 13.90
N VAL A 202 -3.21 -18.73 14.20
CA VAL A 202 -2.65 -18.38 15.52
C VAL A 202 -3.68 -18.60 16.64
N ILE A 203 -4.94 -18.24 16.45
CA ILE A 203 -5.99 -18.46 17.46
C ILE A 203 -6.20 -19.97 17.66
N ASN A 204 -6.22 -20.75 16.60
CA ASN A 204 -6.36 -22.20 16.70
C ASN A 204 -5.20 -22.83 17.46
N ASP A 205 -3.95 -22.44 17.13
CA ASP A 205 -2.75 -22.94 17.83
C ASP A 205 -2.76 -22.54 19.31
N MET A 206 -3.18 -21.32 19.64
CA MET A 206 -3.31 -20.87 21.04
C MET A 206 -4.36 -21.69 21.80
N ILE A 207 -5.50 -22.03 21.17
CA ILE A 207 -6.53 -22.85 21.78
C ILE A 207 -5.98 -24.28 22.01
N ASP A 208 -5.28 -24.85 21.04
CA ASP A 208 -4.70 -26.18 21.15
C ASP A 208 -3.67 -26.23 22.28
N CYS A 209 -2.75 -25.26 22.35
CA CYS A 209 -1.80 -25.13 23.45
C CYS A 209 -2.49 -24.99 24.80
N ALA A 210 -3.54 -24.17 24.91
CA ALA A 210 -4.27 -23.97 26.16
C ALA A 210 -4.97 -25.26 26.61
N ILE A 211 -5.57 -26.01 25.68
CA ILE A 211 -6.21 -27.30 26.00
C ILE A 211 -5.16 -28.33 26.49
N ILE A 212 -4.02 -28.42 25.83
CA ILE A 212 -2.92 -29.32 26.24
C ILE A 212 -2.49 -28.98 27.67
N LEU A 213 -2.22 -27.72 27.97
CA LEU A 213 -1.81 -27.28 29.31
C LEU A 213 -2.86 -27.62 30.39
N VAL A 214 -4.15 -27.45 30.10
CA VAL A 214 -5.24 -27.79 31.01
C VAL A 214 -5.31 -29.31 31.22
N LEU A 215 -5.16 -30.09 30.16
CA LEU A 215 -5.13 -31.57 30.25
C LEU A 215 -3.92 -32.05 31.07
N ASP A 216 -2.74 -31.51 30.83
CA ASP A 216 -1.53 -31.85 31.57
C ASP A 216 -1.68 -31.58 33.07
N ALA A 217 -2.22 -30.39 33.41
CA ALA A 217 -2.48 -30.04 34.81
C ALA A 217 -3.52 -30.96 35.48
N MET A 218 -4.57 -31.35 34.73
CA MET A 218 -5.57 -32.30 35.20
C MET A 218 -4.99 -33.68 35.43
N LEU A 219 -4.20 -34.21 34.46
CA LEU A 219 -3.55 -35.52 34.57
C LEU A 219 -2.54 -35.58 35.71
N ALA A 220 -1.76 -34.50 35.92
CA ALA A 220 -0.86 -34.37 37.04
C ALA A 220 -1.62 -34.43 38.40
N SER A 221 -2.76 -33.76 38.47
CA SER A 221 -3.62 -33.77 39.66
C SER A 221 -4.22 -35.14 39.92
N VAL A 222 -4.68 -35.83 38.88
CA VAL A 222 -5.18 -37.23 38.97
C VAL A 222 -4.08 -38.17 39.43
N LYS A 223 -2.87 -38.04 38.85
CA LYS A 223 -1.68 -38.85 39.23
C LYS A 223 -1.35 -38.67 40.70
N GLN A 224 -1.36 -37.42 41.21
CA GLN A 224 -1.04 -37.10 42.56
C GLN A 224 -2.13 -37.56 43.54
N TYR A 225 -3.42 -37.33 43.26
CA TYR A 225 -4.52 -37.60 44.14
C TYR A 225 -4.85 -39.12 44.26
N PHE A 226 -4.81 -39.83 43.14
CA PHE A 226 -5.12 -41.27 43.05
C PHE A 226 -3.91 -42.18 43.09
N ASN A 227 -2.66 -41.67 43.20
CA ASN A 227 -1.41 -42.43 43.04
C ASN A 227 -1.41 -43.30 41.79
N ALA A 228 -1.94 -42.77 40.67
CA ALA A 228 -2.04 -43.50 39.40
C ALA A 228 -0.67 -43.73 38.77
N THR A 229 -0.48 -44.89 38.18
CA THR A 229 0.73 -45.22 37.45
C THR A 229 0.70 -44.56 36.05
N ASP A 230 1.87 -44.41 35.41
CA ASP A 230 1.96 -43.85 34.06
C ASP A 230 1.16 -44.66 33.05
N THR A 231 1.08 -46.01 33.24
CA THR A 231 0.25 -46.87 32.40
C THR A 231 -1.24 -46.54 32.52
N GLN A 232 -1.74 -46.36 33.75
CA GLN A 232 -3.11 -46.00 34.01
C GLN A 232 -3.47 -44.60 33.45
N ILE A 233 -2.54 -43.65 33.54
CA ILE A 233 -2.70 -42.34 32.93
C ILE A 233 -2.79 -42.46 31.42
N SER A 234 -1.91 -43.25 30.78
CA SER A 234 -1.94 -43.47 29.31
C SER A 234 -3.25 -44.11 28.86
N GLU A 235 -3.75 -45.12 29.57
CA GLU A 235 -5.05 -45.74 29.30
C GLU A 235 -6.21 -44.73 29.42
N MET A 236 -6.16 -43.90 30.46
CA MET A 236 -7.19 -42.84 30.70
C MET A 236 -7.18 -41.79 29.56
N VAL A 237 -6.02 -41.37 29.07
CA VAL A 237 -5.85 -40.50 27.93
C VAL A 237 -6.43 -41.15 26.65
N CYS A 238 -6.14 -42.41 26.41
CA CYS A 238 -6.71 -43.13 25.27
C CYS A 238 -8.23 -43.20 25.32
N VAL A 239 -8.80 -43.50 26.49
CA VAL A 239 -10.27 -43.54 26.68
C VAL A 239 -10.84 -42.14 26.48
N PHE A 240 -10.21 -41.10 27.00
CA PHE A 240 -10.63 -39.73 26.83
C PHE A 240 -10.67 -39.32 25.36
N ILE A 241 -9.58 -39.57 24.59
CA ILE A 241 -9.51 -39.24 23.16
C ILE A 241 -10.59 -40.01 22.38
N ASN A 242 -10.80 -41.29 22.68
CA ASN A 242 -11.82 -42.08 22.00
C ASN A 242 -13.25 -41.61 22.24
N ASN A 243 -13.50 -40.96 23.36
CA ASN A 243 -14.81 -40.40 23.72
C ASN A 243 -15.02 -38.97 23.21
N LEU A 244 -14.01 -38.33 22.64
CA LEU A 244 -14.15 -37.00 22.05
C LEU A 244 -15.05 -37.05 20.79
N PRO A 245 -15.79 -35.96 20.51
CA PRO A 245 -16.44 -35.78 19.20
C PRO A 245 -15.41 -35.84 18.05
N ASP A 246 -15.82 -36.33 16.89
CA ASP A 246 -14.89 -36.54 15.75
C ASP A 246 -14.16 -35.29 15.31
N ALA A 247 -14.81 -34.12 15.41
CA ALA A 247 -14.19 -32.84 15.12
C ALA A 247 -12.96 -32.55 16.02
N TRP A 248 -12.95 -33.06 17.26
CA TRP A 248 -11.85 -32.92 18.20
C TRP A 248 -10.82 -34.05 18.11
N LYS A 249 -11.25 -35.28 17.77
CA LYS A 249 -10.33 -36.40 17.53
C LYS A 249 -9.28 -36.07 16.47
N ASN A 250 -9.74 -35.50 15.34
CA ASN A 250 -8.86 -35.09 14.24
C ASN A 250 -7.83 -34.02 14.66
N ARG A 251 -8.11 -33.26 15.69
CA ARG A 251 -7.26 -32.19 16.20
C ARG A 251 -6.15 -32.70 17.11
N PHE A 252 -6.41 -33.82 17.81
CA PHE A 252 -5.46 -34.47 18.74
C PHE A 252 -4.76 -35.69 18.14
N GLN A 253 -5.00 -36.03 16.88
CA GLN A 253 -4.21 -37.04 16.19
C GLN A 253 -2.77 -36.52 16.05
N MET A 254 -1.90 -36.92 16.95
CA MET A 254 -0.46 -36.74 16.77
C MET A 254 -0.07 -37.41 15.46
N PRO A 255 0.79 -36.82 14.62
CA PRO A 255 1.38 -37.55 13.52
C PRO A 255 2.09 -38.76 14.10
N GLU A 256 1.76 -39.95 13.59
CA GLU A 256 2.49 -41.18 13.95
C GLU A 256 3.98 -40.87 13.83
N ALA A 257 4.70 -41.05 14.94
CA ALA A 257 6.15 -40.88 14.97
C ALA A 257 6.75 -41.83 13.96
N ALA A 258 7.36 -41.27 12.90
CA ALA A 258 8.12 -42.01 11.91
C ALA A 258 9.50 -42.41 12.47
#